data_2f655c3fc499e6f0890d81c015c53c68
#
_entry.id   2f655c3fc499e6f0890d81c015c53c68
#
_cell.length_a   1.000
_cell.length_b   1.000
_cell.length_c   1.000
_cell.angle_alpha   90.00
_cell.angle_beta   90.00
_cell.angle_gamma   90.00
#
_symmetry.space_group_name_H-M   'P 1'
#
loop_
_entity.id
_entity.type
_entity.pdbx_description
1 polymer ?
#
loop_
_entity_poly.entity_id
_entity_poly.type
_entity_poly.pdbx_seq_one_letter_code
_entity_poly.pdbx_strand_id
1 'polypeptide(L)'
;MTERILFVDDEPDMEELIRQRLRKHVREEKFLLEFAGNGRLALEKLKEFDDIRIIVTDINMPEMDGLTLLSELSKLDRPTRTLVVSAYGDMQNIRSAMNNGAFDFVTKPIDFTDLDLTLEKTVQEVLYVLQSLETKQKLQDETIERIKAQEDALKQAEENAKLITQQNILLEEKVAERTLELAEKNDILNVELQRSEQLLLNILPYDTAQELKMSGKAAARYYPDITVMFTDFKGFTHIAEKLSPEQLVQEIDEFFTAFDLIMEKNGIEKIKTIGDAYMAASGLPAVNDTHALDMVNAAVDIIEYMEVQKQIRIAANRPVFDIRIGIHTGPVVAGIVGHKKFAYDIWGDAVNLASRMESSGEAGQINISQATYNRINGTYSCIFRGEIDAKNKGKVGMYFVNLPSN
;
A
#
# COMPACT_ATOMS: atom_id res chain seq x y z
N MET A 1 41.33 -24.32 -10.54
CA MET A 1 40.33 -24.55 -9.51
C MET A 1 39.08 -25.06 -10.19
N THR A 2 38.43 -26.02 -9.60
CA THR A 2 37.16 -26.56 -10.09
C THR A 2 36.05 -25.78 -9.43
N GLU A 3 35.20 -25.12 -10.20
CA GLU A 3 34.08 -24.33 -9.67
C GLU A 3 32.81 -25.16 -9.64
N ARG A 4 32.09 -25.12 -8.51
CA ARG A 4 30.79 -25.80 -8.37
C ARG A 4 29.67 -24.85 -8.76
N ILE A 5 28.88 -25.26 -9.76
CA ILE A 5 27.78 -24.48 -10.31
C ILE A 5 26.46 -25.17 -9.97
N LEU A 6 25.52 -24.45 -9.39
CA LEU A 6 24.18 -24.93 -9.12
C LEU A 6 23.22 -24.44 -10.21
N PHE A 7 22.63 -25.37 -10.95
CA PHE A 7 21.53 -25.10 -11.88
C PHE A 7 20.19 -25.35 -11.20
N VAL A 8 19.30 -24.39 -11.33
CA VAL A 8 17.97 -24.42 -10.70
C VAL A 8 16.92 -24.24 -11.80
N ASP A 9 16.22 -25.31 -12.12
CA ASP A 9 15.20 -25.34 -13.17
C ASP A 9 14.22 -26.47 -12.85
N ASP A 10 12.93 -26.26 -13.01
CA ASP A 10 11.90 -27.27 -12.72
C ASP A 10 11.64 -28.22 -13.89
N GLU A 11 12.24 -27.94 -15.04
CA GLU A 11 12.16 -28.80 -16.22
C GLU A 11 13.16 -29.98 -16.11
N PRO A 12 12.70 -31.24 -15.97
CA PRO A 12 13.63 -32.39 -15.80
C PRO A 12 14.59 -32.57 -16.97
N ASP A 13 14.16 -32.24 -18.16
CA ASP A 13 14.98 -32.41 -19.39
C ASP A 13 16.15 -31.41 -19.42
N MET A 14 16.06 -30.32 -18.67
CA MET A 14 17.08 -29.28 -18.62
C MET A 14 18.37 -29.81 -17.96
N GLU A 15 18.25 -30.60 -16.91
CA GLU A 15 19.42 -31.22 -16.26
C GLU A 15 20.22 -32.06 -17.24
N GLU A 16 19.54 -32.93 -17.98
CA GLU A 16 20.21 -33.83 -18.95
C GLU A 16 20.88 -33.02 -20.07
N LEU A 17 20.21 -32.01 -20.56
CA LEU A 17 20.71 -31.11 -21.60
C LEU A 17 21.96 -30.35 -21.13
N ILE A 18 21.95 -29.76 -19.94
CA ILE A 18 23.09 -29.04 -19.35
C ILE A 18 24.28 -30.01 -19.15
N ARG A 19 24.05 -31.20 -18.59
CA ARG A 19 25.08 -32.21 -18.40
C ARG A 19 25.74 -32.63 -19.71
N GLN A 20 24.93 -32.78 -20.76
CA GLN A 20 25.43 -33.11 -22.09
C GLN A 20 26.29 -31.98 -22.68
N ARG A 21 25.84 -30.75 -22.60
CA ARG A 21 26.51 -29.59 -23.20
C ARG A 21 27.78 -29.18 -22.46
N LEU A 22 27.75 -29.19 -21.14
CA LEU A 22 28.92 -28.85 -20.31
C LEU A 22 29.85 -30.04 -20.05
N ARG A 23 29.60 -31.19 -20.68
CA ARG A 23 30.41 -32.43 -20.50
C ARG A 23 31.90 -32.20 -20.68
N LYS A 24 32.32 -31.31 -21.59
CA LYS A 24 33.73 -30.99 -21.82
C LYS A 24 34.33 -30.30 -20.58
N HIS A 25 33.66 -29.32 -20.02
CA HIS A 25 34.11 -28.58 -18.83
C HIS A 25 34.19 -29.48 -17.59
N VAL A 26 33.22 -30.41 -17.45
CA VAL A 26 33.25 -31.41 -16.37
C VAL A 26 34.42 -32.37 -16.53
N ARG A 27 34.70 -32.83 -17.75
CA ARG A 27 35.86 -33.73 -18.02
C ARG A 27 37.22 -33.07 -17.83
N GLU A 28 37.29 -31.74 -18.11
CA GLU A 28 38.48 -30.93 -17.88
C GLU A 28 38.61 -30.48 -16.41
N GLU A 29 37.74 -31.00 -15.52
CA GLU A 29 37.66 -30.62 -14.09
C GLU A 29 37.53 -29.12 -13.85
N LYS A 30 36.93 -28.38 -14.81
CA LYS A 30 36.64 -26.98 -14.65
C LYS A 30 35.39 -26.72 -13.83
N PHE A 31 34.33 -27.54 -14.05
CA PHE A 31 33.05 -27.39 -13.40
C PHE A 31 32.59 -28.68 -12.70
N LEU A 32 31.99 -28.51 -11.50
CA LEU A 32 31.14 -29.50 -10.83
C LEU A 32 29.69 -29.00 -10.91
N LEU A 33 28.79 -29.86 -11.37
CA LEU A 33 27.40 -29.45 -11.62
C LEU A 33 26.49 -30.05 -10.56
N GLU A 34 25.75 -29.18 -9.88
CA GLU A 34 24.66 -29.52 -8.98
C GLU A 34 23.34 -29.05 -9.59
N PHE A 35 22.22 -29.71 -9.22
CA PHE A 35 20.90 -29.39 -9.76
C PHE A 35 19.88 -29.34 -8.66
N ALA A 36 18.89 -28.42 -8.83
CA ALA A 36 17.74 -28.29 -7.95
C ALA A 36 16.50 -27.95 -8.79
N GLY A 37 15.36 -28.53 -8.47
CA GLY A 37 14.12 -28.33 -9.23
C GLY A 37 13.33 -27.09 -8.82
N ASN A 38 13.78 -26.34 -7.83
CA ASN A 38 13.17 -25.06 -7.41
C ASN A 38 14.09 -24.31 -6.46
N GLY A 39 13.72 -23.05 -6.15
CA GLY A 39 14.54 -22.20 -5.27
C GLY A 39 14.70 -22.73 -3.85
N ARG A 40 13.72 -23.46 -3.31
CA ARG A 40 13.80 -24.05 -1.97
C ARG A 40 14.87 -25.15 -1.91
N LEU A 41 14.86 -26.06 -2.87
CA LEU A 41 15.86 -27.11 -2.98
C LEU A 41 17.25 -26.54 -3.25
N ALA A 42 17.33 -25.42 -3.99
CA ALA A 42 18.58 -24.70 -4.21
C ALA A 42 19.19 -24.19 -2.88
N LEU A 43 18.38 -23.61 -1.99
CA LEU A 43 18.85 -23.19 -0.66
C LEU A 43 19.29 -24.36 0.23
N GLU A 44 18.68 -25.54 0.08
CA GLU A 44 19.11 -26.77 0.75
C GLU A 44 20.50 -27.23 0.24
N LYS A 45 20.70 -27.21 -1.08
CA LYS A 45 21.99 -27.52 -1.72
C LYS A 45 23.10 -26.55 -1.29
N LEU A 46 22.79 -25.28 -1.13
CA LEU A 46 23.74 -24.27 -0.63
C LEU A 46 24.16 -24.50 0.83
N LYS A 47 23.35 -25.21 1.63
CA LYS A 47 23.72 -25.63 2.98
C LYS A 47 24.58 -26.89 2.97
N GLU A 48 24.38 -27.76 1.98
CA GLU A 48 25.13 -29.01 1.81
C GLU A 48 26.54 -28.75 1.24
N PHE A 49 26.66 -27.81 0.29
CA PHE A 49 27.90 -27.50 -0.41
C PHE A 49 28.32 -26.05 -0.19
N ASP A 50 29.35 -25.85 0.60
CA ASP A 50 29.85 -24.51 0.92
C ASP A 50 30.66 -23.87 -0.22
N ASP A 51 31.04 -24.66 -1.24
CA ASP A 51 31.82 -24.24 -2.40
C ASP A 51 30.98 -23.82 -3.61
N ILE A 52 29.64 -23.86 -3.53
CA ILE A 52 28.78 -23.31 -4.58
C ILE A 52 28.87 -21.79 -4.54
N ARG A 53 29.37 -21.21 -5.64
CA ARG A 53 29.52 -19.76 -5.82
C ARG A 53 28.80 -19.22 -7.05
N ILE A 54 28.44 -20.09 -7.98
CA ILE A 54 27.72 -19.73 -9.19
C ILE A 54 26.39 -20.46 -9.19
N ILE A 55 25.32 -19.70 -9.38
CA ILE A 55 23.96 -20.22 -9.43
C ILE A 55 23.36 -19.77 -10.76
N VAL A 56 22.79 -20.70 -11.50
CA VAL A 56 22.05 -20.44 -12.74
C VAL A 56 20.61 -20.83 -12.48
N THR A 57 19.70 -19.89 -12.44
CA THR A 57 18.30 -20.16 -12.04
C THR A 57 17.32 -19.71 -13.10
N ASP A 58 16.32 -20.54 -13.37
CA ASP A 58 15.13 -20.07 -14.06
C ASP A 58 14.37 -19.08 -13.17
N ILE A 59 13.63 -18.17 -13.79
CA ILE A 59 12.75 -17.24 -13.09
C ILE A 59 11.48 -17.94 -12.63
N ASN A 60 10.86 -18.71 -13.51
CA ASN A 60 9.51 -19.25 -13.32
C ASN A 60 9.57 -20.70 -12.83
N MET A 61 9.58 -20.90 -11.54
CA MET A 61 9.62 -22.22 -10.92
C MET A 61 8.55 -22.36 -9.84
N PRO A 62 8.05 -23.59 -9.59
CA PRO A 62 7.08 -23.83 -8.52
C PRO A 62 7.71 -23.66 -7.13
N GLU A 63 6.91 -23.48 -6.11
CA GLU A 63 7.24 -23.32 -4.68
C GLU A 63 8.05 -22.05 -4.35
N MET A 64 9.19 -21.85 -5.00
CA MET A 64 10.03 -20.66 -4.87
C MET A 64 10.62 -20.34 -6.24
N ASP A 65 10.23 -19.22 -6.78
CA ASP A 65 10.69 -18.69 -8.05
C ASP A 65 12.12 -18.12 -7.97
N GLY A 66 12.72 -17.88 -9.14
CA GLY A 66 14.10 -17.39 -9.22
C GLY A 66 14.31 -16.00 -8.64
N LEU A 67 13.30 -15.12 -8.68
CA LEU A 67 13.40 -13.77 -8.09
C LEU A 67 13.39 -13.83 -6.56
N THR A 68 12.56 -14.68 -6.01
CA THR A 68 12.52 -14.95 -4.56
C THR A 68 13.81 -15.60 -4.09
N LEU A 69 14.33 -16.59 -4.84
CA LEU A 69 15.63 -17.20 -4.56
C LEU A 69 16.74 -16.13 -4.55
N LEU A 70 16.76 -15.24 -5.53
CA LEU A 70 17.75 -14.16 -5.60
C LEU A 70 17.71 -13.26 -4.36
N SER A 71 16.51 -12.92 -3.90
CA SER A 71 16.31 -12.15 -2.67
C SER A 71 16.81 -12.86 -1.42
N GLU A 72 16.68 -14.19 -1.36
CA GLU A 72 17.22 -14.98 -0.25
C GLU A 72 18.76 -15.10 -0.33
N LEU A 73 19.29 -15.28 -1.55
CA LEU A 73 20.73 -15.32 -1.78
C LEU A 73 21.44 -14.02 -1.39
N SER A 74 20.81 -12.89 -1.63
CA SER A 74 21.35 -11.58 -1.25
C SER A 74 21.51 -11.39 0.27
N LYS A 75 20.82 -12.21 1.09
CA LYS A 75 20.91 -12.20 2.56
C LYS A 75 22.03 -13.10 3.08
N LEU A 76 22.56 -13.96 2.23
CA LEU A 76 23.64 -14.86 2.61
C LEU A 76 24.97 -14.11 2.51
N ASP A 77 25.78 -14.20 3.56
CA ASP A 77 27.14 -13.65 3.58
C ASP A 77 28.11 -14.57 2.83
N ARG A 78 27.85 -14.73 1.53
CA ARG A 78 28.63 -15.56 0.61
C ARG A 78 28.90 -14.82 -0.69
N PRO A 79 30.11 -14.91 -1.26
CA PRO A 79 30.41 -14.33 -2.57
C PRO A 79 29.82 -15.20 -3.70
N THR A 80 28.49 -15.20 -3.81
CA THR A 80 27.79 -15.89 -4.90
C THR A 80 27.51 -14.94 -6.05
N ARG A 81 27.48 -15.48 -7.27
CA ARG A 81 27.00 -14.79 -8.47
C ARG A 81 25.87 -15.61 -9.07
N THR A 82 24.76 -14.94 -9.33
CA THR A 82 23.56 -15.59 -9.86
C THR A 82 23.33 -15.14 -11.29
N LEU A 83 23.23 -16.09 -12.20
CA LEU A 83 22.76 -15.94 -13.56
C LEU A 83 21.28 -16.32 -13.61
N VAL A 84 20.50 -15.54 -14.32
CA VAL A 84 19.07 -15.78 -14.44
C VAL A 84 18.74 -16.23 -15.86
N VAL A 85 17.97 -17.29 -15.99
CA VAL A 85 17.44 -17.76 -17.26
C VAL A 85 16.00 -17.27 -17.40
N SER A 86 15.68 -16.64 -18.52
CA SER A 86 14.37 -16.03 -18.74
C SER A 86 13.84 -16.28 -20.14
N ALA A 87 12.52 -16.32 -20.32
CA ALA A 87 11.91 -16.43 -21.65
C ALA A 87 12.21 -15.20 -22.52
N TYR A 88 12.33 -15.43 -23.83
CA TYR A 88 12.53 -14.35 -24.80
C TYR A 88 11.39 -13.33 -24.72
N GLY A 89 11.73 -12.06 -24.51
CA GLY A 89 10.75 -10.96 -24.40
C GLY A 89 10.33 -10.59 -22.99
N ASP A 90 10.74 -11.33 -21.97
CA ASP A 90 10.40 -11.05 -20.56
C ASP A 90 11.31 -9.99 -19.90
N MET A 91 11.39 -8.82 -20.56
CA MET A 91 12.24 -7.71 -20.12
C MET A 91 11.91 -7.19 -18.73
N GLN A 92 10.69 -7.38 -18.27
CA GLN A 92 10.26 -6.90 -16.95
C GLN A 92 10.85 -7.75 -15.82
N ASN A 93 10.80 -9.06 -15.96
CA ASN A 93 11.40 -10.00 -15.00
C ASN A 93 12.93 -9.95 -15.04
N ILE A 94 13.53 -9.82 -16.22
CA ILE A 94 14.97 -9.61 -16.37
C ILE A 94 15.40 -8.34 -15.61
N ARG A 95 14.71 -7.21 -15.83
CA ARG A 95 15.00 -5.96 -15.11
C ARG A 95 14.85 -6.13 -13.59
N SER A 96 13.83 -6.84 -13.14
CA SER A 96 13.63 -7.13 -11.71
C SER A 96 14.76 -7.99 -11.15
N ALA A 97 15.20 -9.01 -11.88
CA ALA A 97 16.33 -9.84 -11.50
C ALA A 97 17.62 -9.03 -11.37
N MET A 98 17.94 -8.21 -12.37
CA MET A 98 19.13 -7.36 -12.35
C MET A 98 19.09 -6.35 -11.19
N ASN A 99 17.95 -5.75 -10.92
CA ASN A 99 17.77 -4.83 -9.78
C ASN A 99 17.89 -5.55 -8.42
N ASN A 100 17.58 -6.85 -8.37
CA ASN A 100 17.74 -7.68 -7.18
C ASN A 100 19.11 -8.35 -7.07
N GLY A 101 20.06 -8.00 -7.94
CA GLY A 101 21.46 -8.42 -7.80
C GLY A 101 21.83 -9.65 -8.63
N ALA A 102 21.07 -10.01 -9.64
CA ALA A 102 21.54 -10.95 -10.64
C ALA A 102 22.81 -10.38 -11.30
N PHE A 103 23.79 -11.24 -11.53
CA PHE A 103 25.05 -10.84 -12.17
C PHE A 103 24.88 -10.66 -13.68
N ASP A 104 24.16 -11.61 -14.31
CA ASP A 104 23.86 -11.56 -15.75
C ASP A 104 22.61 -12.42 -16.02
N PHE A 105 22.16 -12.47 -17.27
CA PHE A 105 21.02 -13.29 -17.67
C PHE A 105 21.25 -13.99 -18.99
N VAL A 106 20.52 -15.09 -19.21
CA VAL A 106 20.50 -15.87 -20.45
C VAL A 106 19.03 -16.04 -20.89
N THR A 107 18.75 -15.93 -22.20
CA THR A 107 17.38 -16.06 -22.71
C THR A 107 17.07 -17.49 -23.16
N LYS A 108 15.85 -17.98 -22.89
CA LYS A 108 15.31 -19.23 -23.48
C LYS A 108 14.77 -18.93 -24.91
N PRO A 109 15.05 -19.81 -25.92
CA PRO A 109 15.84 -21.02 -25.84
C PRO A 109 17.32 -20.73 -25.61
N ILE A 110 17.93 -21.50 -24.72
CA ILE A 110 19.33 -21.26 -24.30
C ILE A 110 20.28 -21.42 -25.48
N ASP A 111 20.97 -20.35 -25.85
CA ASP A 111 22.17 -20.47 -26.69
C ASP A 111 23.33 -20.89 -25.79
N PHE A 112 23.81 -22.11 -25.99
CA PHE A 112 24.88 -22.65 -25.19
C PHE A 112 26.23 -21.98 -25.40
N THR A 113 26.43 -21.29 -26.53
CA THR A 113 27.62 -20.46 -26.75
C THR A 113 27.56 -19.21 -25.85
N ASP A 114 26.39 -18.60 -25.73
CA ASP A 114 26.16 -17.46 -24.87
C ASP A 114 26.25 -17.85 -23.39
N LEU A 115 25.66 -18.99 -23.03
CA LEU A 115 25.76 -19.55 -21.67
C LEU A 115 27.21 -19.80 -21.27
N ASP A 116 28.01 -20.44 -22.15
CA ASP A 116 29.44 -20.74 -21.90
C ASP A 116 30.24 -19.45 -21.67
N LEU A 117 30.06 -18.45 -22.53
CA LEU A 117 30.70 -17.14 -22.37
C LEU A 117 30.30 -16.45 -21.07
N THR A 118 29.03 -16.49 -20.73
CA THR A 118 28.50 -15.88 -19.51
C THR A 118 29.00 -16.61 -18.26
N LEU A 119 29.08 -17.96 -18.29
CA LEU A 119 29.66 -18.75 -17.21
C LEU A 119 31.18 -18.46 -17.05
N GLU A 120 31.94 -18.40 -18.13
CA GLU A 120 33.37 -18.07 -18.05
C GLU A 120 33.59 -16.67 -17.45
N LYS A 121 32.82 -15.69 -17.87
CA LYS A 121 32.83 -14.32 -17.29
C LYS A 121 32.47 -14.34 -15.81
N THR A 122 31.45 -15.13 -15.43
CA THR A 122 31.01 -15.27 -14.04
C THR A 122 32.07 -15.92 -13.17
N VAL A 123 32.74 -16.96 -13.67
CA VAL A 123 33.90 -17.60 -13.01
C VAL A 123 35.00 -16.58 -12.76
N GLN A 124 35.36 -15.82 -13.77
CA GLN A 124 36.39 -14.78 -13.62
C GLN A 124 36.01 -13.74 -12.56
N GLU A 125 34.76 -13.33 -12.54
CA GLU A 125 34.26 -12.41 -11.52
C GLU A 125 34.29 -13.01 -10.11
N VAL A 126 33.87 -14.27 -9.96
CA VAL A 126 33.96 -14.99 -8.68
C VAL A 126 35.41 -15.09 -8.21
N LEU A 127 36.33 -15.50 -9.12
CA LEU A 127 37.76 -15.57 -8.83
C LEU A 127 38.35 -14.21 -8.43
N TYR A 128 37.97 -13.15 -9.13
CA TYR A 128 38.38 -11.79 -8.80
C TYR A 128 37.94 -11.38 -7.39
N VAL A 129 36.68 -11.64 -7.04
CA VAL A 129 36.14 -11.34 -5.71
C VAL A 129 36.87 -12.14 -4.62
N LEU A 130 37.12 -13.44 -4.85
CA LEU A 130 37.89 -14.30 -3.93
C LEU A 130 39.31 -13.79 -3.74
N GLN A 131 39.99 -13.47 -4.82
CA GLN A 131 41.35 -12.93 -4.79
C GLN A 131 41.42 -11.57 -4.08
N SER A 132 40.40 -10.74 -4.25
CA SER A 132 40.30 -9.47 -3.54
C SER A 132 40.07 -9.65 -2.04
N LEU A 133 39.27 -10.67 -1.65
CA LEU A 133 39.03 -11.03 -0.23
C LEU A 133 40.30 -11.61 0.41
N GLU A 134 41.02 -12.50 -0.27
CA GLU A 134 42.30 -13.03 0.22
C GLU A 134 43.35 -11.93 0.39
N THR A 135 43.42 -11.00 -0.58
CA THR A 135 44.35 -9.87 -0.49
C THR A 135 43.97 -8.96 0.68
N LYS A 136 42.68 -8.73 0.90
CA LYS A 136 42.18 -7.95 2.05
C LYS A 136 42.52 -8.63 3.38
N GLN A 137 42.41 -9.95 3.45
CA GLN A 137 42.80 -10.74 4.63
C GLN A 137 44.30 -10.64 4.91
N LYS A 138 45.14 -10.82 3.91
CA LYS A 138 46.60 -10.67 4.04
C LYS A 138 46.98 -9.27 4.45
N LEU A 139 46.31 -8.26 3.90
CA LEU A 139 46.55 -6.85 4.27
C LEU A 139 46.15 -6.58 5.72
N GLN A 140 45.08 -7.23 6.21
CA GLN A 140 44.68 -7.15 7.62
C GLN A 140 45.73 -7.81 8.55
N ASP A 141 46.22 -8.99 8.16
CA ASP A 141 47.22 -9.70 8.95
C ASP A 141 48.54 -8.91 9.00
N GLU A 142 49.01 -8.40 7.86
CA GLU A 142 50.18 -7.49 7.82
C GLU A 142 49.95 -6.19 8.62
N THR A 143 48.70 -5.69 8.64
CA THR A 143 48.37 -4.49 9.42
C THR A 143 48.41 -4.79 10.93
N ILE A 144 47.94 -6.01 11.33
CA ILE A 144 48.03 -6.46 12.74
C ILE A 144 49.49 -6.63 13.18
N GLU A 145 50.36 -7.24 12.33
CA GLU A 145 51.79 -7.33 12.64
C GLU A 145 52.46 -5.97 12.71
N ARG A 146 52.11 -5.03 11.85
CA ARG A 146 52.57 -3.64 11.92
C ARG A 146 52.12 -2.93 13.17
N ILE A 147 50.86 -3.14 13.58
CA ILE A 147 50.33 -2.56 14.84
C ILE A 147 51.09 -3.12 16.03
N LYS A 148 51.38 -4.45 16.07
CA LYS A 148 52.21 -5.06 17.12
C LYS A 148 53.66 -4.53 17.13
N ALA A 149 54.25 -4.35 15.96
CA ALA A 149 55.59 -3.76 15.85
C ALA A 149 55.58 -2.25 16.23
N GLN A 150 54.48 -1.55 16.02
CA GLN A 150 54.32 -0.16 16.48
C GLN A 150 54.01 -0.05 17.98
N GLU A 151 53.33 -1.04 18.61
CA GLU A 151 53.12 -1.09 20.05
C GLU A 151 54.43 -1.21 20.83
N ASP A 152 55.44 -1.94 20.30
CA ASP A 152 56.81 -1.99 20.88
C ASP A 152 57.60 -0.68 20.70
N ALA A 153 57.23 0.13 19.68
CA ALA A 153 57.81 1.45 19.45
C ALA A 153 57.09 2.60 20.22
N LEU A 154 55.91 2.31 20.75
CA LEU A 154 55.02 3.28 21.44
C LEU A 154 55.40 3.61 22.89
N LYS A 155 56.63 3.28 23.32
CA LYS A 155 57.21 3.74 24.60
C LYS A 155 57.51 5.25 24.65
N GLN A 156 57.15 5.97 23.59
CA GLN A 156 57.21 7.46 23.61
C GLN A 156 55.84 8.05 24.01
N ALA A 157 55.50 7.87 25.28
CA ALA A 157 54.16 8.17 25.81
C ALA A 157 53.79 9.67 25.90
N GLU A 158 54.71 10.58 25.75
CA GLU A 158 54.41 12.02 25.93
C GLU A 158 53.83 12.71 24.68
N GLU A 159 54.12 12.25 23.48
CA GLU A 159 53.53 12.82 22.27
C GLU A 159 52.08 12.39 22.05
N ASN A 160 51.73 11.20 22.56
CA ASN A 160 50.35 10.66 22.40
C ASN A 160 49.31 11.40 23.28
N ALA A 161 49.68 11.97 24.42
CA ALA A 161 48.72 12.73 25.25
C ALA A 161 48.18 13.97 24.53
N LYS A 162 49.01 14.60 23.68
CA LYS A 162 48.57 15.73 22.84
C LYS A 162 47.67 15.28 21.71
N LEU A 163 47.94 14.09 21.11
CA LEU A 163 47.13 13.55 19.99
C LEU A 163 45.75 13.10 20.47
N ILE A 164 45.68 12.46 21.63
CA ILE A 164 44.42 12.05 22.27
C ILE A 164 43.57 13.29 22.62
N THR A 165 44.19 14.35 23.13
CA THR A 165 43.45 15.59 23.43
C THR A 165 42.89 16.23 22.15
N GLN A 166 43.69 16.27 21.09
CA GLN A 166 43.22 16.78 19.80
C GLN A 166 42.12 15.91 19.17
N GLN A 167 42.26 14.58 19.30
CA GLN A 167 41.23 13.64 18.83
C GLN A 167 39.91 13.76 19.61
N ASN A 168 40.00 14.01 20.91
CA ASN A 168 38.82 14.23 21.73
C ASN A 168 38.07 15.53 21.35
N ILE A 169 38.82 16.62 21.11
CA ILE A 169 38.22 17.86 20.60
C ILE A 169 37.52 17.63 19.24
N LEU A 170 38.20 16.94 18.33
CA LEU A 170 37.63 16.61 17.01
C LEU A 170 36.44 15.67 17.11
N LEU A 171 36.45 14.75 18.09
CA LEU A 171 35.34 13.86 18.36
C LEU A 171 34.13 14.62 18.92
N GLU A 172 34.38 15.58 19.84
CA GLU A 172 33.35 16.46 20.39
C GLU A 172 32.69 17.32 19.29
N GLU A 173 33.51 17.90 18.40
CA GLU A 173 32.99 18.61 17.23
C GLU A 173 32.16 17.71 16.31
N LYS A 174 32.62 16.50 16.01
CA LYS A 174 31.92 15.55 15.20
C LYS A 174 30.64 15.02 15.84
N VAL A 175 30.65 14.83 17.16
CA VAL A 175 29.45 14.47 17.93
C VAL A 175 28.46 15.64 17.90
N ALA A 176 28.90 16.87 18.04
CA ALA A 176 28.03 18.04 17.94
C ALA A 176 27.42 18.16 16.52
N GLU A 177 28.24 18.01 15.47
CA GLU A 177 27.77 18.01 14.07
C GLU A 177 26.74 16.90 13.80
N ARG A 178 27.04 15.66 14.23
CA ARG A 178 26.14 14.53 14.09
C ARG A 178 24.87 14.66 14.91
N THR A 179 24.97 15.29 16.08
CA THR A 179 23.78 15.54 16.92
C THR A 179 22.86 16.56 16.26
N LEU A 180 23.42 17.58 15.62
CA LEU A 180 22.69 18.58 14.84
C LEU A 180 22.01 17.92 13.61
N GLU A 181 22.79 17.12 12.85
CA GLU A 181 22.25 16.38 11.69
C GLU A 181 21.13 15.41 12.07
N LEU A 182 21.30 14.73 13.22
CA LEU A 182 20.25 13.83 13.76
C LEU A 182 19.02 14.61 14.22
N ALA A 183 19.20 15.79 14.81
CA ALA A 183 18.07 16.64 15.18
C ALA A 183 17.29 17.10 13.95
N GLU A 184 17.99 17.58 12.91
CA GLU A 184 17.35 17.96 11.65
C GLU A 184 16.62 16.78 10.97
N LYS A 185 17.25 15.59 10.96
CA LYS A 185 16.62 14.39 10.41
C LYS A 185 15.41 13.94 11.23
N ASN A 186 15.49 14.05 12.56
CA ASN A 186 14.36 13.77 13.44
C ASN A 186 13.20 14.74 13.22
N ASP A 187 13.48 16.01 13.03
CA ASP A 187 12.45 17.01 12.73
C ASP A 187 11.77 16.73 11.40
N ILE A 188 12.56 16.42 10.36
CA ILE A 188 12.01 16.00 9.06
C ILE A 188 11.17 14.74 9.20
N LEU A 189 11.68 13.73 9.92
CA LEU A 189 10.95 12.47 10.14
C LEU A 189 9.65 12.69 10.91
N ASN A 190 9.65 13.56 11.91
CA ASN A 190 8.45 13.91 12.66
C ASN A 190 7.40 14.59 11.79
N VAL A 191 7.83 15.51 10.90
CA VAL A 191 6.93 16.15 9.93
C VAL A 191 6.35 15.11 8.95
N GLU A 192 7.17 14.22 8.44
CA GLU A 192 6.73 13.12 7.56
C GLU A 192 5.77 12.15 8.27
N LEU A 193 6.06 11.81 9.54
CA LEU A 193 5.18 10.99 10.37
C LEU A 193 3.83 11.67 10.59
N GLN A 194 3.84 12.95 10.95
CA GLN A 194 2.60 13.72 11.13
C GLN A 194 1.80 13.81 9.83
N ARG A 195 2.47 14.04 8.70
CA ARG A 195 1.81 14.06 7.38
C ARG A 195 1.21 12.70 7.02
N SER A 196 1.95 11.63 7.25
CA SER A 196 1.47 10.26 7.05
C SER A 196 0.27 9.95 7.95
N GLU A 197 0.31 10.42 9.20
CA GLU A 197 -0.78 10.26 10.15
C GLU A 197 -2.04 11.02 9.71
N GLN A 198 -1.88 12.28 9.31
CA GLN A 198 -2.99 13.07 8.77
C GLN A 198 -3.61 12.43 7.53
N LEU A 199 -2.78 11.92 6.60
CA LEU A 199 -3.28 11.21 5.43
C LEU A 199 -4.06 9.94 5.80
N LEU A 200 -3.64 9.21 6.83
CA LEU A 200 -4.36 8.05 7.33
C LEU A 200 -5.69 8.44 7.97
N LEU A 201 -5.71 9.53 8.75
CA LEU A 201 -6.91 10.05 9.40
C LEU A 201 -7.92 10.66 8.41
N ASN A 202 -7.47 11.09 7.23
CA ASN A 202 -8.38 11.49 6.14
C ASN A 202 -9.11 10.30 5.49
N ILE A 203 -8.65 9.06 5.75
CA ILE A 203 -9.21 7.85 5.16
C ILE A 203 -9.96 7.01 6.20
N LEU A 204 -9.53 7.06 7.45
CA LEU A 204 -10.03 6.21 8.53
C LEU A 204 -10.39 7.04 9.78
N PRO A 205 -11.47 6.71 10.48
CA PRO A 205 -11.75 7.27 11.79
C PRO A 205 -10.59 7.02 12.77
N TYR A 206 -10.36 7.96 13.68
CA TYR A 206 -9.20 7.97 14.59
C TYR A 206 -8.97 6.64 15.32
N ASP A 207 -10.02 6.11 15.99
CA ASP A 207 -9.91 4.86 16.74
C ASP A 207 -9.54 3.67 15.86
N THR A 208 -10.11 3.63 14.66
CA THR A 208 -9.85 2.59 13.67
C THR A 208 -8.42 2.67 13.13
N ALA A 209 -7.91 3.89 12.90
CA ALA A 209 -6.53 4.13 12.49
C ALA A 209 -5.54 3.71 13.58
N GLN A 210 -5.84 3.98 14.86
CA GLN A 210 -5.01 3.56 15.99
C GLN A 210 -4.96 2.04 16.16
N GLU A 211 -6.10 1.37 16.08
CA GLU A 211 -6.15 -0.11 16.12
C GLU A 211 -5.33 -0.72 14.98
N LEU A 212 -5.44 -0.16 13.77
CA LEU A 212 -4.68 -0.63 12.61
C LEU A 212 -3.16 -0.45 12.80
N LYS A 213 -2.72 0.69 13.35
CA LYS A 213 -1.32 0.96 13.68
C LYS A 213 -0.77 -0.02 14.71
N MET A 214 -1.53 -0.31 15.75
CA MET A 214 -1.07 -1.13 16.88
C MET A 214 -1.05 -2.62 16.57
N SER A 215 -2.05 -3.13 15.84
CA SER A 215 -2.28 -4.57 15.68
C SER A 215 -2.24 -5.05 14.22
N GLY A 216 -2.14 -4.12 13.26
CA GLY A 216 -2.24 -4.45 11.84
C GLY A 216 -3.66 -4.84 11.39
N LYS A 217 -4.65 -4.73 12.28
CA LYS A 217 -6.05 -5.05 12.02
C LYS A 217 -6.94 -4.12 12.84
N ALA A 218 -8.13 -3.79 12.31
CA ALA A 218 -9.18 -3.12 13.06
C ALA A 218 -10.41 -4.03 13.16
N ALA A 219 -11.02 -4.08 14.32
CA ALA A 219 -12.17 -4.93 14.57
C ALA A 219 -13.44 -4.29 13.99
N ALA A 220 -14.31 -5.10 13.38
CA ALA A 220 -15.64 -4.65 13.01
C ALA A 220 -16.48 -4.41 14.28
N ARG A 221 -17.22 -3.29 14.31
CA ARG A 221 -18.04 -2.87 15.45
C ARG A 221 -19.50 -2.85 15.07
N TYR A 222 -20.36 -3.37 15.94
CA TYR A 222 -21.80 -3.30 15.78
C TYR A 222 -22.35 -2.04 16.44
N TYR A 223 -23.14 -1.30 15.69
CA TYR A 223 -23.88 -0.11 16.13
C TYR A 223 -25.37 -0.41 16.03
N PRO A 224 -26.10 -0.48 17.16
CA PRO A 224 -27.52 -0.87 17.17
C PRO A 224 -28.44 0.19 16.58
N ASP A 225 -28.00 1.44 16.58
CA ASP A 225 -28.83 2.57 16.22
C ASP A 225 -27.99 3.74 15.71
N ILE A 226 -27.97 3.90 14.39
CA ILE A 226 -27.29 5.00 13.68
C ILE A 226 -28.15 5.47 12.53
N THR A 227 -27.84 6.64 11.98
CA THR A 227 -28.57 7.18 10.84
C THR A 227 -27.67 7.24 9.62
N VAL A 228 -28.14 6.65 8.52
CA VAL A 228 -27.45 6.61 7.22
C VAL A 228 -28.18 7.51 6.24
N MET A 229 -27.41 8.28 5.48
CA MET A 229 -27.88 9.12 4.37
C MET A 229 -27.26 8.67 3.06
N PHE A 230 -28.05 8.63 2.02
CA PHE A 230 -27.63 8.60 0.63
C PHE A 230 -28.11 9.85 -0.08
N THR A 231 -27.27 10.40 -0.94
CA THR A 231 -27.66 11.42 -1.90
C THR A 231 -27.28 10.96 -3.30
N ASP A 232 -28.04 11.42 -4.31
CA ASP A 232 -27.80 11.11 -5.71
C ASP A 232 -28.24 12.26 -6.60
N PHE A 233 -27.49 12.54 -7.67
CA PHE A 233 -27.86 13.61 -8.60
C PHE A 233 -28.86 13.11 -9.66
N LYS A 234 -30.02 13.72 -9.70
CA LYS A 234 -31.05 13.34 -10.67
C LYS A 234 -30.62 13.63 -12.11
N GLY A 235 -30.63 12.59 -12.94
CA GLY A 235 -30.28 12.72 -14.35
C GLY A 235 -28.80 12.96 -14.61
N PHE A 236 -27.95 12.61 -13.67
CA PHE A 236 -26.50 12.75 -13.75
C PHE A 236 -25.90 12.20 -15.05
N THR A 237 -26.26 10.99 -15.46
CA THR A 237 -25.78 10.35 -16.69
C THR A 237 -25.96 11.24 -17.91
N HIS A 238 -27.12 11.91 -18.02
CA HIS A 238 -27.40 12.79 -19.14
C HIS A 238 -26.61 14.11 -19.12
N ILE A 239 -26.25 14.58 -17.92
CA ILE A 239 -25.37 15.76 -17.78
C ILE A 239 -23.92 15.34 -18.05
N ALA A 240 -23.50 14.18 -17.54
CA ALA A 240 -22.18 13.63 -17.73
C ALA A 240 -21.82 13.39 -19.21
N GLU A 241 -22.79 12.97 -20.04
CA GLU A 241 -22.59 12.83 -21.49
C GLU A 241 -22.23 14.12 -22.24
N LYS A 242 -22.50 15.28 -21.62
CA LYS A 242 -22.26 16.63 -22.21
C LYS A 242 -20.96 17.26 -21.75
N LEU A 243 -20.28 16.68 -20.77
CA LEU A 243 -19.05 17.20 -20.15
C LEU A 243 -17.84 16.37 -20.58
N SER A 244 -16.66 16.99 -20.59
CA SER A 244 -15.42 16.21 -20.66
C SER A 244 -15.22 15.45 -19.34
N PRO A 245 -14.45 14.34 -19.34
CA PRO A 245 -14.13 13.61 -18.11
C PRO A 245 -13.54 14.49 -17.01
N GLU A 246 -12.68 15.43 -17.37
CA GLU A 246 -12.02 16.34 -16.43
C GLU A 246 -13.04 17.33 -15.84
N GLN A 247 -13.93 17.88 -16.70
CA GLN A 247 -15.00 18.78 -16.26
C GLN A 247 -15.96 18.04 -15.33
N LEU A 248 -16.34 16.80 -15.65
CA LEU A 248 -17.23 16.01 -14.83
C LEU A 248 -16.65 15.78 -13.42
N VAL A 249 -15.37 15.39 -13.34
CA VAL A 249 -14.68 15.20 -12.05
C VAL A 249 -14.66 16.51 -11.26
N GLN A 250 -14.33 17.62 -11.91
CA GLN A 250 -14.29 18.93 -11.26
C GLN A 250 -15.66 19.36 -10.71
N GLU A 251 -16.74 19.11 -11.47
CA GLU A 251 -18.11 19.43 -11.04
C GLU A 251 -18.52 18.60 -9.81
N ILE A 252 -18.21 17.29 -9.80
CA ILE A 252 -18.50 16.41 -8.66
C ILE A 252 -17.67 16.81 -7.44
N ASP A 253 -16.39 17.10 -7.63
CA ASP A 253 -15.47 17.48 -6.56
C ASP A 253 -15.93 18.77 -5.85
N GLU A 254 -16.43 19.77 -6.59
CA GLU A 254 -17.00 21.00 -6.05
C GLU A 254 -18.15 20.72 -5.09
N PHE A 255 -19.08 19.83 -5.48
CA PHE A 255 -20.23 19.48 -4.64
C PHE A 255 -19.81 18.62 -3.45
N PHE A 256 -19.00 17.57 -3.66
CA PHE A 256 -18.63 16.67 -2.59
C PHE A 256 -17.71 17.31 -1.56
N THR A 257 -16.86 18.26 -1.97
CA THR A 257 -16.09 19.09 -1.03
C THR A 257 -17.00 19.92 -0.12
N ALA A 258 -18.04 20.51 -0.69
CA ALA A 258 -19.01 21.25 0.12
C ALA A 258 -19.82 20.33 1.05
N PHE A 259 -20.18 19.13 0.58
CA PHE A 259 -20.86 18.14 1.42
C PHE A 259 -19.96 17.66 2.55
N ASP A 260 -18.67 17.45 2.30
CA ASP A 260 -17.68 17.09 3.33
C ASP A 260 -17.65 18.13 4.46
N LEU A 261 -17.64 19.43 4.13
CA LEU A 261 -17.69 20.52 5.10
C LEU A 261 -19.02 20.55 5.89
N ILE A 262 -20.14 20.24 5.22
CA ILE A 262 -21.45 20.13 5.89
C ILE A 262 -21.46 18.94 6.86
N MET A 263 -20.89 17.80 6.47
CA MET A 263 -20.78 16.63 7.34
C MET A 263 -19.92 16.94 8.57
N GLU A 264 -18.74 17.54 8.35
CA GLU A 264 -17.84 17.95 9.44
C GLU A 264 -18.52 18.91 10.43
N LYS A 265 -19.22 19.93 9.93
CA LYS A 265 -19.99 20.90 10.76
C LYS A 265 -21.02 20.21 11.66
N ASN A 266 -21.65 19.14 11.18
CA ASN A 266 -22.71 18.41 11.89
C ASN A 266 -22.18 17.15 12.63
N GLY A 267 -20.85 16.90 12.67
CA GLY A 267 -20.26 15.74 13.35
C GLY A 267 -20.65 14.40 12.72
N ILE A 268 -20.78 14.37 11.40
CA ILE A 268 -21.22 13.21 10.63
C ILE A 268 -20.03 12.61 9.88
N GLU A 269 -19.91 11.31 9.88
CA GLU A 269 -18.85 10.59 9.18
C GLU A 269 -19.23 10.37 7.71
N LYS A 270 -18.39 10.86 6.80
CA LYS A 270 -18.44 10.46 5.39
C LYS A 270 -18.00 9.01 5.26
N ILE A 271 -18.78 8.18 4.63
CA ILE A 271 -18.42 6.77 4.43
C ILE A 271 -17.73 6.58 3.08
N LYS A 272 -18.39 6.94 1.99
CA LYS A 272 -17.85 6.82 0.62
C LYS A 272 -18.71 7.55 -0.40
N THR A 273 -18.17 7.65 -1.59
CA THR A 273 -18.92 8.00 -2.79
C THR A 273 -19.11 6.77 -3.68
N ILE A 274 -20.24 6.65 -4.36
CA ILE A 274 -20.57 5.55 -5.27
C ILE A 274 -21.04 6.19 -6.58
N GLY A 275 -20.10 6.43 -7.51
CA GLY A 275 -20.39 7.22 -8.69
C GLY A 275 -20.74 8.66 -8.32
N ASP A 276 -21.95 9.07 -8.61
CA ASP A 276 -22.54 10.37 -8.27
C ASP A 276 -23.33 10.37 -6.95
N ALA A 277 -23.36 9.26 -6.24
CA ALA A 277 -23.99 9.15 -4.93
C ALA A 277 -22.97 9.42 -3.81
N TYR A 278 -23.43 10.13 -2.79
CA TYR A 278 -22.68 10.40 -1.56
C TYR A 278 -23.32 9.69 -0.38
N MET A 279 -22.52 8.96 0.39
CA MET A 279 -22.99 8.19 1.54
C MET A 279 -22.31 8.67 2.82
N ALA A 280 -23.12 8.98 3.83
CA ALA A 280 -22.68 9.42 5.14
C ALA A 280 -23.45 8.71 6.26
N ALA A 281 -22.88 8.66 7.46
CA ALA A 281 -23.49 8.05 8.62
C ALA A 281 -23.23 8.89 9.89
N SER A 282 -24.24 9.02 10.73
CA SER A 282 -24.19 9.70 12.02
C SER A 282 -24.48 8.72 13.17
N GLY A 283 -23.83 8.92 14.32
CA GLY A 283 -23.86 7.99 15.45
C GLY A 283 -22.70 6.98 15.45
N LEU A 284 -21.71 7.21 14.59
CA LEU A 284 -20.44 6.49 14.54
C LEU A 284 -19.30 7.46 14.15
N PRO A 285 -18.02 7.18 14.45
CA PRO A 285 -17.55 6.10 15.31
C PRO A 285 -17.95 6.28 16.77
N ALA A 286 -18.26 7.49 17.19
CA ALA A 286 -18.79 7.82 18.51
C ALA A 286 -20.32 7.79 18.50
N VAL A 287 -20.90 7.01 19.40
CA VAL A 287 -22.35 6.94 19.56
C VAL A 287 -22.87 8.26 20.15
N ASN A 288 -23.92 8.80 19.57
CA ASN A 288 -24.67 9.95 20.11
C ASN A 288 -26.17 9.73 19.95
N ASP A 289 -26.97 10.40 20.76
CA ASP A 289 -28.43 10.27 20.74
C ASP A 289 -29.10 11.25 19.74
N THR A 290 -28.32 12.18 19.17
CA THR A 290 -28.79 13.20 18.23
C THR A 290 -28.59 12.82 16.78
N HIS A 291 -27.98 11.66 16.49
CA HIS A 291 -27.56 11.24 15.17
C HIS A 291 -28.62 11.38 14.06
N ALA A 292 -29.90 11.16 14.38
CA ALA A 292 -30.97 11.30 13.39
C ALA A 292 -31.28 12.79 13.09
N LEU A 293 -31.23 13.62 14.12
CA LEU A 293 -31.46 15.07 13.99
C LEU A 293 -30.27 15.72 13.28
N ASP A 294 -29.04 15.38 13.66
CA ASP A 294 -27.81 15.88 13.03
C ASP A 294 -27.80 15.57 11.53
N MET A 295 -28.20 14.34 11.17
CA MET A 295 -28.29 13.93 9.77
C MET A 295 -29.35 14.71 8.98
N VAL A 296 -30.51 14.98 9.59
CA VAL A 296 -31.55 15.79 8.92
C VAL A 296 -31.11 17.22 8.81
N ASN A 297 -30.46 17.84 9.82
CA ASN A 297 -29.87 19.15 9.75
C ASN A 297 -28.87 19.26 8.59
N ALA A 298 -27.96 18.31 8.47
CA ALA A 298 -27.00 18.25 7.37
C ALA A 298 -27.70 18.12 6.00
N ALA A 299 -28.77 17.32 5.92
CA ALA A 299 -29.56 17.20 4.69
C ALA A 299 -30.23 18.50 4.30
N VAL A 300 -30.72 19.29 5.27
CA VAL A 300 -31.24 20.63 5.05
C VAL A 300 -30.16 21.58 4.55
N ASP A 301 -28.98 21.59 5.21
CA ASP A 301 -27.84 22.40 4.78
C ASP A 301 -27.42 22.03 3.32
N ILE A 302 -27.47 20.74 2.93
CA ILE A 302 -27.21 20.32 1.55
C ILE A 302 -28.25 20.88 0.59
N ILE A 303 -29.55 20.79 0.89
CA ILE A 303 -30.62 21.33 0.02
C ILE A 303 -30.45 22.84 -0.16
N GLU A 304 -30.19 23.55 0.93
CA GLU A 304 -29.97 25.02 0.87
C GLU A 304 -28.72 25.34 0.00
N TYR A 305 -27.65 24.65 0.19
CA TYR A 305 -26.43 24.79 -0.63
C TYR A 305 -26.74 24.53 -2.12
N MET A 306 -27.46 23.45 -2.43
CA MET A 306 -27.83 23.09 -3.80
C MET A 306 -28.71 24.15 -4.46
N GLU A 307 -29.63 24.76 -3.73
CA GLU A 307 -30.50 25.83 -4.26
C GLU A 307 -29.68 27.09 -4.57
N VAL A 308 -28.75 27.48 -3.70
CA VAL A 308 -27.81 28.58 -3.95
C VAL A 308 -26.95 28.27 -5.19
N GLN A 309 -26.38 27.07 -5.28
CA GLN A 309 -25.57 26.66 -6.42
C GLN A 309 -26.38 26.65 -7.72
N LYS A 310 -27.64 26.24 -7.66
CA LYS A 310 -28.55 26.26 -8.82
C LYS A 310 -28.64 27.65 -9.43
N GLN A 311 -28.85 28.69 -8.61
CA GLN A 311 -28.95 30.07 -9.06
C GLN A 311 -27.62 30.58 -9.66
N ILE A 312 -26.49 30.29 -8.98
CA ILE A 312 -25.15 30.66 -9.45
C ILE A 312 -24.86 30.01 -10.82
N ARG A 313 -25.16 28.72 -10.95
CA ARG A 313 -24.88 27.94 -12.16
C ARG A 313 -25.74 28.35 -13.34
N ILE A 314 -27.02 28.69 -13.11
CA ILE A 314 -27.91 29.26 -14.13
C ILE A 314 -27.33 30.58 -14.64
N ALA A 315 -26.90 31.46 -13.74
CA ALA A 315 -26.31 32.75 -14.10
C ALA A 315 -24.99 32.62 -14.87
N ALA A 316 -24.21 31.59 -14.56
CA ALA A 316 -22.94 31.26 -15.20
C ALA A 316 -23.05 30.36 -16.45
N ASN A 317 -24.24 29.98 -16.85
CA ASN A 317 -24.53 29.03 -17.93
C ASN A 317 -23.76 27.68 -17.75
N ARG A 318 -23.64 27.24 -16.49
CA ARG A 318 -23.07 25.94 -16.11
C ARG A 318 -24.16 24.88 -15.95
N PRO A 319 -23.82 23.59 -16.00
CA PRO A 319 -24.77 22.51 -15.75
C PRO A 319 -25.41 22.63 -14.36
N VAL A 320 -26.72 22.42 -14.32
CA VAL A 320 -27.50 22.41 -13.07
C VAL A 320 -27.75 20.98 -12.65
N PHE A 321 -27.53 20.73 -11.36
CA PHE A 321 -27.75 19.42 -10.77
C PHE A 321 -28.88 19.52 -9.73
N ASP A 322 -29.87 18.66 -9.84
CA ASP A 322 -30.87 18.47 -8.81
C ASP A 322 -30.50 17.23 -7.99
N ILE A 323 -30.68 17.27 -6.67
CA ILE A 323 -30.28 16.20 -5.74
C ILE A 323 -31.50 15.52 -5.13
N ARG A 324 -31.40 14.21 -4.91
CA ARG A 324 -32.32 13.44 -4.06
C ARG A 324 -31.58 13.05 -2.79
N ILE A 325 -32.28 13.06 -1.66
CA ILE A 325 -31.73 12.68 -0.37
C ILE A 325 -32.65 11.64 0.27
N GLY A 326 -32.04 10.52 0.69
CA GLY A 326 -32.74 9.45 1.42
C GLY A 326 -32.05 9.15 2.74
N ILE A 327 -32.83 9.08 3.83
CA ILE A 327 -32.31 8.85 5.19
C ILE A 327 -33.05 7.69 5.86
N HIS A 328 -32.30 6.82 6.50
CA HIS A 328 -32.85 5.75 7.32
C HIS A 328 -32.04 5.58 8.60
N THR A 329 -32.74 5.25 9.70
CA THR A 329 -32.14 4.96 11.01
C THR A 329 -32.28 3.48 11.34
N GLY A 330 -31.20 2.83 11.74
CA GLY A 330 -31.19 1.40 12.10
C GLY A 330 -29.81 0.85 12.38
N PRO A 331 -29.71 -0.46 12.65
CA PRO A 331 -28.45 -1.10 13.02
C PRO A 331 -27.51 -1.30 11.82
N VAL A 332 -26.20 -1.15 12.08
CA VAL A 332 -25.14 -1.46 11.12
C VAL A 332 -23.94 -2.13 11.80
N VAL A 333 -23.09 -2.73 11.01
CA VAL A 333 -21.73 -3.10 11.38
C VAL A 333 -20.79 -2.18 10.62
N ALA A 334 -19.86 -1.52 11.30
CA ALA A 334 -18.84 -0.68 10.70
C ALA A 334 -17.46 -1.32 10.87
N GLY A 335 -16.57 -1.14 9.90
CA GLY A 335 -15.23 -1.68 9.98
C GLY A 335 -14.43 -1.52 8.70
N ILE A 336 -13.26 -2.17 8.66
CA ILE A 336 -12.38 -2.21 7.49
C ILE A 336 -12.45 -3.60 6.87
N VAL A 337 -12.58 -3.66 5.56
CA VAL A 337 -12.52 -4.91 4.79
C VAL A 337 -11.43 -4.83 3.74
N GLY A 338 -10.69 -5.92 3.59
CA GLY A 338 -9.64 -6.08 2.60
C GLY A 338 -8.23 -5.97 3.18
N HIS A 339 -7.25 -6.40 2.38
CA HIS A 339 -5.82 -6.39 2.74
C HIS A 339 -5.04 -5.29 2.00
N LYS A 340 -5.61 -4.80 0.91
CA LYS A 340 -5.05 -3.70 0.10
C LYS A 340 -6.18 -2.72 -0.18
N LYS A 341 -5.87 -1.41 -0.19
CA LYS A 341 -6.86 -0.34 -0.34
C LYS A 341 -7.90 -0.40 0.79
N PHE A 342 -7.45 -0.18 2.00
CA PHE A 342 -8.33 -0.07 3.16
C PHE A 342 -9.42 0.96 2.92
N ALA A 343 -10.66 0.56 3.17
CA ALA A 343 -11.79 1.46 3.18
C ALA A 343 -12.60 1.18 4.44
N TYR A 344 -12.88 2.23 5.20
CA TYR A 344 -13.86 2.17 6.26
C TYR A 344 -15.25 2.16 5.62
N ASP A 345 -16.04 1.18 5.95
CA ASP A 345 -17.38 1.01 5.36
C ASP A 345 -18.38 0.51 6.39
N ILE A 346 -19.66 0.57 6.06
CA ILE A 346 -20.76 0.10 6.90
C ILE A 346 -21.63 -0.90 6.15
N TRP A 347 -22.09 -1.92 6.87
CA TRP A 347 -22.95 -2.98 6.35
C TRP A 347 -24.17 -3.17 7.22
N GLY A 348 -25.28 -3.51 6.61
CA GLY A 348 -26.52 -3.81 7.28
C GLY A 348 -27.75 -3.44 6.44
N ASP A 349 -28.91 -3.91 6.88
CA ASP A 349 -30.17 -3.59 6.22
C ASP A 349 -30.46 -2.09 6.21
N ALA A 350 -29.98 -1.37 7.24
CA ALA A 350 -30.15 0.08 7.33
C ALA A 350 -29.53 0.82 6.13
N VAL A 351 -28.38 0.34 5.62
CA VAL A 351 -27.72 0.91 4.44
C VAL A 351 -28.62 0.73 3.21
N ASN A 352 -29.15 -0.46 3.00
CA ASN A 352 -30.04 -0.74 1.89
C ASN A 352 -31.35 0.07 1.94
N LEU A 353 -31.87 0.26 3.16
CA LEU A 353 -33.11 1.04 3.33
C LEU A 353 -32.85 2.56 3.08
N ALA A 354 -31.72 3.09 3.53
CA ALA A 354 -31.34 4.47 3.24
C ALA A 354 -31.19 4.72 1.72
N SER A 355 -30.54 3.82 0.99
CA SER A 355 -30.46 3.88 -0.46
C SER A 355 -31.84 3.80 -1.15
N ARG A 356 -32.76 2.98 -0.60
CA ARG A 356 -34.14 2.94 -1.12
C ARG A 356 -34.93 4.21 -0.79
N MET A 357 -34.69 4.83 0.35
CA MET A 357 -35.29 6.14 0.66
C MET A 357 -34.83 7.18 -0.39
N GLU A 358 -33.54 7.16 -0.75
CA GLU A 358 -33.00 8.04 -1.79
C GLU A 358 -33.67 7.76 -3.14
N SER A 359 -33.58 6.52 -3.64
CA SER A 359 -34.08 6.17 -4.99
C SER A 359 -35.60 6.31 -5.16
N SER A 360 -36.34 6.22 -4.05
CA SER A 360 -37.78 6.51 -4.01
C SER A 360 -38.09 7.97 -3.74
N GLY A 361 -37.06 8.81 -3.51
CA GLY A 361 -37.18 10.24 -3.23
C GLY A 361 -37.52 11.07 -4.46
N GLU A 362 -37.77 12.36 -4.23
CA GLU A 362 -37.95 13.36 -5.26
C GLU A 362 -36.83 14.39 -5.19
N ALA A 363 -36.46 14.95 -6.34
CA ALA A 363 -35.44 16.00 -6.40
C ALA A 363 -35.81 17.22 -5.55
N GLY A 364 -34.82 17.74 -4.79
CA GLY A 364 -35.04 18.86 -3.88
C GLY A 364 -35.79 18.51 -2.60
N GLN A 365 -36.04 17.21 -2.34
CA GLN A 365 -36.76 16.75 -1.15
C GLN A 365 -35.87 15.80 -0.31
N ILE A 366 -36.06 15.87 1.01
CA ILE A 366 -35.45 14.95 1.96
C ILE A 366 -36.48 13.86 2.28
N ASN A 367 -36.23 12.63 1.82
CA ASN A 367 -37.08 11.46 2.03
C ASN A 367 -36.56 10.63 3.19
N ILE A 368 -37.31 10.54 4.26
CA ILE A 368 -36.91 9.80 5.45
C ILE A 368 -37.83 8.61 5.72
N SER A 369 -37.30 7.56 6.33
CA SER A 369 -38.07 6.41 6.76
C SER A 369 -38.87 6.69 8.05
N GLN A 370 -39.85 5.83 8.33
CA GLN A 370 -40.59 5.83 9.60
C GLN A 370 -39.65 5.78 10.83
N ALA A 371 -38.56 5.00 10.75
CA ALA A 371 -37.62 4.89 11.87
C ALA A 371 -36.93 6.24 12.15
N THR A 372 -36.48 6.94 11.12
CA THR A 372 -35.90 8.28 11.23
C THR A 372 -36.95 9.29 11.70
N TYR A 373 -38.16 9.24 11.12
CA TYR A 373 -39.27 10.12 11.54
C TYR A 373 -39.51 10.02 13.06
N ASN A 374 -39.55 8.81 13.60
CA ASN A 374 -39.78 8.61 15.03
C ASN A 374 -38.68 9.21 15.93
N ARG A 375 -37.44 9.33 15.40
CA ARG A 375 -36.30 9.92 16.12
C ARG A 375 -36.27 11.43 16.11
N ILE A 376 -36.79 12.07 15.03
CA ILE A 376 -36.81 13.52 14.88
C ILE A 376 -38.18 14.15 15.21
N ASN A 377 -39.14 13.31 15.63
CA ASN A 377 -40.50 13.75 15.89
C ASN A 377 -40.54 14.90 16.90
N GLY A 378 -41.21 15.98 16.52
CA GLY A 378 -41.32 17.21 17.30
C GLY A 378 -40.34 18.32 16.93
N THR A 379 -39.25 18.02 16.16
CA THR A 379 -38.28 19.01 15.70
C THR A 379 -38.60 19.47 14.28
N TYR A 380 -38.91 18.55 13.38
CA TYR A 380 -39.29 18.85 12.00
C TYR A 380 -40.73 18.42 11.71
N SER A 381 -41.44 19.25 11.00
CA SER A 381 -42.72 18.86 10.38
C SER A 381 -42.44 17.93 9.20
N CYS A 382 -43.18 16.82 9.12
CA CYS A 382 -42.99 15.86 8.04
C CYS A 382 -44.33 15.47 7.43
N ILE A 383 -44.31 15.19 6.13
CA ILE A 383 -45.49 14.77 5.36
C ILE A 383 -45.35 13.31 4.99
N PHE A 384 -46.31 12.49 5.43
CA PHE A 384 -46.37 11.08 5.00
C PHE A 384 -46.67 11.01 3.49
N ARG A 385 -45.85 10.22 2.77
CA ARG A 385 -45.94 10.10 1.32
C ARG A 385 -46.26 8.71 0.81
N GLY A 386 -46.46 7.75 1.68
CA GLY A 386 -46.73 6.38 1.31
C GLY A 386 -45.73 5.38 1.88
N GLU A 387 -45.77 4.19 1.37
CA GLU A 387 -44.96 3.07 1.84
C GLU A 387 -44.18 2.43 0.67
N ILE A 388 -43.00 1.88 0.98
CA ILE A 388 -42.25 1.02 0.07
C ILE A 388 -42.15 -0.40 0.63
N ASP A 389 -42.09 -1.37 -0.25
CA ASP A 389 -41.82 -2.76 0.14
C ASP A 389 -40.33 -2.95 0.43
N ALA A 390 -39.99 -3.20 1.68
CA ALA A 390 -38.64 -3.56 2.10
C ALA A 390 -38.51 -5.08 2.17
N LYS A 391 -37.59 -5.64 1.34
CA LYS A 391 -37.34 -7.08 1.33
C LYS A 391 -37.09 -7.59 2.74
N ASN A 392 -37.87 -8.58 3.20
CA ASN A 392 -37.85 -9.20 4.52
C ASN A 392 -38.28 -8.31 5.71
N LYS A 393 -38.78 -7.08 5.49
CA LYS A 393 -39.27 -6.18 6.57
C LYS A 393 -40.69 -5.65 6.35
N GLY A 394 -41.32 -6.09 5.25
CA GLY A 394 -42.66 -5.60 4.89
C GLY A 394 -42.64 -4.15 4.41
N LYS A 395 -43.76 -3.46 4.63
CA LYS A 395 -43.94 -2.07 4.21
C LYS A 395 -43.29 -1.10 5.19
N VAL A 396 -42.51 -0.17 4.66
CA VAL A 396 -41.84 0.89 5.41
C VAL A 396 -42.41 2.25 4.98
N GLY A 397 -42.94 3.00 5.96
CA GLY A 397 -43.47 4.33 5.72
C GLY A 397 -42.38 5.34 5.34
N MET A 398 -42.70 6.21 4.41
CA MET A 398 -41.83 7.29 3.93
C MET A 398 -42.43 8.63 4.25
N TYR A 399 -41.58 9.61 4.57
CA TYR A 399 -41.97 10.97 4.88
C TYR A 399 -41.05 11.97 4.18
N PHE A 400 -41.63 13.04 3.68
CA PHE A 400 -40.84 14.21 3.30
C PHE A 400 -40.69 15.14 4.51
N VAL A 401 -39.47 15.62 4.73
CA VAL A 401 -39.20 16.65 5.72
C VAL A 401 -39.59 18.02 5.13
N ASN A 402 -40.44 18.72 5.82
CA ASN A 402 -40.76 20.12 5.44
C ASN A 402 -39.53 20.99 5.74
N LEU A 403 -38.99 21.59 4.72
CA LEU A 403 -37.94 22.57 4.86
C LEU A 403 -38.46 23.81 5.56
N PRO A 404 -37.67 24.46 6.45
CA PRO A 404 -38.06 25.76 7.02
C PRO A 404 -38.34 26.73 5.87
N SER A 405 -39.47 27.42 5.93
CA SER A 405 -39.74 28.50 4.98
C SER A 405 -38.78 29.64 5.27
N ASN A 406 -37.93 30.00 4.30
CA ASN A 406 -37.11 31.20 4.34
C ASN A 406 -38.00 32.45 4.28
#